data_f984a3d8d9ef4f76a041d28ef04d229e
#
_entry.id   f984a3d8d9ef4f76a041d28ef04d229e
#
_cell.length_a   1.000
_cell.length_b   1.000
_cell.length_c   1.000
_cell.angle_alpha   90.00
_cell.angle_beta   90.00
_cell.angle_gamma   90.00
#
_symmetry.space_group_name_H-M   'P 1'
#
loop_
_entity.id
_entity.type
_entity.pdbx_description
1 polymer ?
#
loop_
_entity_poly.entity_id
_entity_poly.type
_entity_poly.pdbx_seq_one_letter_code
_entity_poly.pdbx_strand_id
1 'polypeptide(L)'
;MSKREITKQKILASAWKLFGENGYDNTTTRQIARHAGVADGTVFSHFETKLTILREGMLSQLEKIGQEVLAAEQDKCAVDVGISLIEHYYRYYFDNVELSRALLKEVIWDLDYYRTFDQALFQTIYVDASISEKMPLIMDSYFMTLINHLSQPEPSLEAALSELNSKIRVILA
;
A
#
# COMPACT_ATOMS: atom_id res chain seq x y z
N MET A 1 -20.98 10.83 5.68
CA MET A 1 -20.16 9.95 6.56
C MET A 1 -20.88 9.72 7.87
N SER A 2 -20.93 8.47 8.33
CA SER A 2 -21.48 8.14 9.65
C SER A 2 -20.54 8.59 10.78
N LYS A 3 -21.08 8.76 12.01
CA LYS A 3 -20.26 9.09 13.20
C LYS A 3 -19.15 8.04 13.43
N ARG A 4 -19.45 6.77 13.14
CA ARG A 4 -18.49 5.66 13.24
C ARG A 4 -17.34 5.85 12.24
N GLU A 5 -17.65 6.21 11.00
CA GLU A 5 -16.66 6.44 9.95
C GLU A 5 -15.74 7.62 10.27
N ILE A 6 -16.32 8.73 10.76
CA ILE A 6 -15.54 9.91 11.21
C ILE A 6 -14.54 9.51 12.31
N THR A 7 -14.97 8.68 13.25
CA THR A 7 -14.10 8.21 14.34
C THR A 7 -13.00 7.30 13.80
N LYS A 8 -13.33 6.38 12.88
CA LYS A 8 -12.36 5.51 12.22
C LYS A 8 -11.26 6.31 11.51
N GLN A 9 -11.65 7.32 10.73
CA GLN A 9 -10.70 8.20 10.02
C GLN A 9 -9.81 9.01 10.98
N LYS A 10 -10.34 9.48 12.10
CA LYS A 10 -9.54 10.15 13.15
C LYS A 10 -8.48 9.22 13.74
N ILE A 11 -8.84 7.97 14.01
CA ILE A 11 -7.90 6.96 14.54
C ILE A 11 -6.80 6.68 13.50
N LEU A 12 -7.15 6.46 12.24
CA LEU A 12 -6.18 6.24 11.16
C LEU A 12 -5.23 7.42 10.99
N ALA A 13 -5.74 8.64 10.91
CA ALA A 13 -4.92 9.84 10.78
C ALA A 13 -3.96 10.03 11.97
N SER A 14 -4.45 9.76 13.20
CA SER A 14 -3.63 9.82 14.41
C SER A 14 -2.53 8.76 14.43
N ALA A 15 -2.86 7.54 14.01
CA ALA A 15 -1.91 6.45 13.91
C ALA A 15 -0.81 6.77 12.89
N TRP A 16 -1.20 7.26 11.72
CA TRP A 16 -0.27 7.60 10.64
C TRP A 16 0.74 8.66 11.07
N LYS A 17 0.26 9.71 11.75
CA LYS A 17 1.14 10.74 12.30
C LYS A 17 2.12 10.15 13.31
N LEU A 18 1.63 9.36 14.28
CA LEU A 18 2.48 8.76 15.31
C LEU A 18 3.46 7.71 14.76
N PHE A 19 3.07 6.95 13.75
CA PHE A 19 3.97 6.03 13.05
C PHE A 19 5.11 6.77 12.36
N GLY A 20 4.83 7.92 11.74
CA GLY A 20 5.85 8.76 11.13
C GLY A 20 6.79 9.42 12.14
N GLU A 21 6.27 9.84 13.30
CA GLU A 21 7.07 10.52 14.34
C GLU A 21 7.89 9.57 15.21
N ASN A 22 7.34 8.40 15.57
CA ASN A 22 7.93 7.49 16.57
C ASN A 22 8.35 6.14 16.00
N GLY A 23 8.00 5.84 14.76
CA GLY A 23 8.07 4.51 14.17
C GLY A 23 6.91 3.61 14.55
N TYR A 24 6.67 2.56 13.77
CA TYR A 24 5.59 1.61 14.00
C TYR A 24 5.76 0.88 15.34
N ASP A 25 6.93 0.32 15.61
CA ASP A 25 7.16 -0.53 16.79
C ASP A 25 6.99 0.24 18.11
N ASN A 26 7.41 1.49 18.14
CA ASN A 26 7.34 2.34 19.34
C ASN A 26 5.98 3.01 19.56
N THR A 27 5.06 2.90 18.60
CA THR A 27 3.70 3.46 18.71
C THR A 27 2.75 2.42 19.29
N THR A 28 2.00 2.79 20.31
CA THR A 28 0.99 1.95 20.96
C THR A 28 -0.43 2.41 20.64
N THR A 29 -1.40 1.48 20.66
CA THR A 29 -2.84 1.80 20.48
C THR A 29 -3.35 2.80 21.50
N ARG A 30 -2.80 2.81 22.71
CA ARG A 30 -3.14 3.82 23.75
C ARG A 30 -2.65 5.23 23.39
N GLN A 31 -1.46 5.35 22.81
CA GLN A 31 -0.98 6.64 22.29
C GLN A 31 -1.85 7.12 21.12
N ILE A 32 -2.25 6.22 20.24
CA ILE A 32 -3.16 6.51 19.11
C ILE A 32 -4.52 7.00 19.66
N ALA A 33 -5.11 6.29 20.64
CA ALA A 33 -6.37 6.69 21.25
C ALA A 33 -6.31 8.10 21.86
N ARG A 34 -5.25 8.37 22.65
CA ARG A 34 -5.02 9.69 23.26
C ARG A 34 -4.89 10.79 22.21
N HIS A 35 -4.10 10.55 21.14
CA HIS A 35 -3.91 11.53 20.06
C HIS A 35 -5.20 11.78 19.27
N ALA A 36 -5.99 10.73 19.03
CA ALA A 36 -7.29 10.81 18.35
C ALA A 36 -8.40 11.43 19.21
N GLY A 37 -8.16 11.63 20.51
CA GLY A 37 -9.18 12.13 21.43
C GLY A 37 -10.32 11.14 21.67
N VAL A 38 -10.03 9.83 21.70
CA VAL A 38 -11.01 8.77 21.95
C VAL A 38 -10.57 7.88 23.12
N ALA A 39 -11.50 7.11 23.67
CA ALA A 39 -11.17 6.11 24.69
C ALA A 39 -10.40 4.93 24.07
N ASP A 40 -9.52 4.27 24.85
CA ASP A 40 -8.75 3.10 24.40
C ASP A 40 -9.66 2.02 23.80
N GLY A 41 -10.78 1.69 24.44
CA GLY A 41 -11.76 0.72 23.95
C GLY A 41 -12.39 1.12 22.61
N THR A 42 -12.42 2.42 22.29
CA THR A 42 -12.93 2.89 21.00
C THR A 42 -11.98 2.50 19.87
N VAL A 43 -10.66 2.52 20.08
CA VAL A 43 -9.69 2.06 19.08
C VAL A 43 -9.92 0.58 18.80
N PHE A 44 -10.04 -0.26 19.84
CA PHE A 44 -10.27 -1.70 19.68
C PHE A 44 -11.64 -2.05 19.07
N SER A 45 -12.67 -1.19 19.23
CA SER A 45 -13.96 -1.38 18.56
C SER A 45 -13.93 -1.12 17.05
N HIS A 46 -12.90 -0.43 16.56
CA HIS A 46 -12.68 -0.15 15.14
C HIS A 46 -11.59 -1.04 14.53
N PHE A 47 -10.56 -1.36 15.30
CA PHE A 47 -9.38 -2.10 14.84
C PHE A 47 -8.95 -3.10 15.92
N GLU A 48 -8.98 -4.37 15.60
CA GLU A 48 -8.63 -5.45 16.53
C GLU A 48 -7.17 -5.38 17.00
N THR A 49 -6.28 -4.92 16.13
CA THR A 49 -4.84 -4.86 16.37
C THR A 49 -4.21 -3.60 15.79
N LYS A 50 -3.00 -3.26 16.26
CA LYS A 50 -2.17 -2.21 15.64
C LYS A 50 -1.84 -2.53 14.17
N LEU A 51 -1.67 -3.82 13.85
CA LEU A 51 -1.46 -4.28 12.48
C LEU A 51 -2.66 -3.98 11.58
N THR A 52 -3.88 -4.18 12.07
CA THR A 52 -5.10 -3.82 11.31
C THR A 52 -5.12 -2.33 10.97
N ILE A 53 -4.70 -1.47 11.91
CA ILE A 53 -4.57 -0.03 11.66
C ILE A 53 -3.53 0.25 10.56
N LEU A 54 -2.37 -0.42 10.61
CA LEU A 54 -1.31 -0.27 9.61
C LEU A 54 -1.78 -0.71 8.22
N ARG A 55 -2.42 -1.89 8.12
CA ARG A 55 -2.97 -2.42 6.86
C ARG A 55 -3.98 -1.48 6.24
N GLU A 56 -4.99 -1.08 7.00
CA GLU A 56 -6.05 -0.20 6.49
C GLU A 56 -5.52 1.20 6.16
N GLY A 57 -4.60 1.71 6.96
CA GLY A 57 -3.97 2.99 6.67
C GLY A 57 -3.14 2.95 5.38
N MET A 58 -2.35 1.89 5.17
CA MET A 58 -1.57 1.72 3.94
C MET A 58 -2.49 1.61 2.72
N LEU A 59 -3.52 0.75 2.77
CA LEU A 59 -4.49 0.62 1.68
C LEU A 59 -5.17 1.96 1.36
N SER A 60 -5.57 2.72 2.38
CA SER A 60 -6.19 4.04 2.18
C SER A 60 -5.26 5.04 1.48
N GLN A 61 -3.94 4.99 1.75
CA GLN A 61 -2.97 5.83 1.04
C GLN A 61 -2.80 5.38 -0.42
N LEU A 62 -2.72 4.08 -0.66
CA LEU A 62 -2.61 3.55 -2.02
C LEU A 62 -3.87 3.83 -2.85
N GLU A 63 -5.07 3.70 -2.26
CA GLU A 63 -6.32 4.09 -2.90
C GLU A 63 -6.33 5.57 -3.32
N LYS A 64 -5.87 6.46 -2.42
CA LYS A 64 -5.77 7.89 -2.72
C LYS A 64 -4.80 8.16 -3.87
N ILE A 65 -3.62 7.57 -3.83
CA ILE A 65 -2.63 7.66 -4.91
C ILE A 65 -3.23 7.15 -6.23
N GLY A 66 -3.92 6.00 -6.19
CA GLY A 66 -4.59 5.45 -7.36
C GLY A 66 -5.62 6.40 -7.97
N GLN A 67 -6.44 7.02 -7.14
CA GLN A 67 -7.43 8.00 -7.59
C GLN A 67 -6.77 9.25 -8.20
N GLU A 68 -5.69 9.74 -7.61
CA GLU A 68 -4.93 10.89 -8.13
C GLU A 68 -4.30 10.59 -9.49
N VAL A 69 -3.67 9.42 -9.66
CA VAL A 69 -3.06 8.99 -10.94
C VAL A 69 -4.14 8.83 -12.01
N LEU A 70 -5.24 8.16 -11.70
CA LEU A 70 -6.35 7.97 -12.65
C LEU A 70 -6.97 9.29 -13.09
N ALA A 71 -7.12 10.24 -12.19
CA ALA A 71 -7.66 11.55 -12.50
C ALA A 71 -6.70 12.37 -13.39
N ALA A 72 -5.38 12.19 -13.21
CA ALA A 72 -4.36 12.90 -13.98
C ALA A 72 -4.10 12.28 -15.37
N GLU A 73 -4.37 10.99 -15.54
CA GLU A 73 -3.94 10.22 -16.72
C GLU A 73 -5.10 9.65 -17.54
N GLN A 74 -6.23 10.35 -17.60
CA GLN A 74 -7.47 9.90 -18.27
C GLN A 74 -7.31 9.60 -19.78
N ASP A 75 -6.33 10.24 -20.42
CA ASP A 75 -6.08 10.11 -21.87
C ASP A 75 -5.04 9.05 -22.22
N LYS A 76 -4.44 8.37 -21.23
CA LYS A 76 -3.42 7.33 -21.45
C LYS A 76 -4.04 5.96 -21.66
N CYS A 77 -3.31 5.07 -22.33
CA CYS A 77 -3.73 3.67 -22.43
C CYS A 77 -3.60 2.95 -21.07
N ALA A 78 -4.35 1.85 -20.90
CA ALA A 78 -4.38 1.10 -19.64
C ALA A 78 -2.99 0.61 -19.17
N VAL A 79 -2.11 0.25 -20.10
CA VAL A 79 -0.73 -0.19 -19.78
C VAL A 79 0.07 0.97 -19.19
N ASP A 80 0.01 2.15 -19.80
CA ASP A 80 0.74 3.33 -19.33
C ASP A 80 0.24 3.76 -17.96
N VAL A 81 -1.08 3.76 -17.74
CA VAL A 81 -1.69 4.02 -16.43
C VAL A 81 -1.22 3.01 -15.40
N GLY A 82 -1.17 1.71 -15.76
CA GLY A 82 -0.68 0.64 -14.88
C GLY A 82 0.78 0.84 -14.47
N ILE A 83 1.64 1.19 -15.41
CA ILE A 83 3.06 1.50 -15.13
C ILE A 83 3.17 2.72 -14.21
N SER A 84 2.41 3.78 -14.48
CA SER A 84 2.41 4.97 -13.66
C SER A 84 1.92 4.69 -12.22
N LEU A 85 0.88 3.88 -12.05
CA LEU A 85 0.42 3.43 -10.73
C LEU A 85 1.51 2.69 -9.96
N ILE A 86 2.18 1.74 -10.62
CA ILE A 86 3.29 0.99 -10.04
C ILE A 86 4.40 1.94 -9.56
N GLU A 87 4.79 2.90 -10.38
CA GLU A 87 5.81 3.89 -10.03
C GLU A 87 5.43 4.72 -8.80
N HIS A 88 4.18 5.18 -8.72
CA HIS A 88 3.69 5.97 -7.59
C HIS A 88 3.58 5.12 -6.32
N TYR A 89 3.14 3.86 -6.41
CA TYR A 89 3.08 2.95 -5.27
C TYR A 89 4.49 2.60 -4.76
N TYR A 90 5.44 2.32 -5.66
CA TYR A 90 6.83 2.07 -5.28
C TYR A 90 7.43 3.30 -4.59
N ARG A 91 7.24 4.50 -5.15
CA ARG A 91 7.67 5.74 -4.51
C ARG A 91 7.13 5.85 -3.10
N TYR A 92 5.84 5.62 -2.92
CA TYR A 92 5.22 5.67 -1.60
C TYR A 92 5.83 4.67 -0.62
N TYR A 93 6.08 3.43 -1.04
CA TYR A 93 6.73 2.42 -0.20
C TYR A 93 8.17 2.80 0.16
N PHE A 94 8.92 3.35 -0.77
CA PHE A 94 10.31 3.77 -0.56
C PHE A 94 10.43 5.08 0.23
N ASP A 95 9.47 5.97 0.14
CA ASP A 95 9.38 7.16 1.00
C ASP A 95 8.99 6.80 2.45
N ASN A 96 8.41 5.60 2.67
CA ASN A 96 7.96 5.11 3.97
C ASN A 96 8.57 3.74 4.32
N VAL A 97 9.89 3.57 4.16
CA VAL A 97 10.61 2.28 4.27
C VAL A 97 10.29 1.53 5.56
N GLU A 98 10.32 2.20 6.72
CA GLU A 98 10.08 1.57 8.02
C GLU A 98 8.66 0.99 8.13
N LEU A 99 7.64 1.75 7.71
CA LEU A 99 6.25 1.29 7.70
C LEU A 99 6.03 0.16 6.69
N SER A 100 6.66 0.27 5.52
CA SER A 100 6.59 -0.74 4.47
C SER A 100 7.21 -2.06 4.90
N ARG A 101 8.38 -2.03 5.55
CA ARG A 101 9.02 -3.20 6.14
C ARG A 101 8.17 -3.82 7.24
N ALA A 102 7.62 -2.99 8.14
CA ALA A 102 6.75 -3.45 9.22
C ALA A 102 5.51 -4.17 8.66
N LEU A 103 4.87 -3.59 7.63
CA LEU A 103 3.73 -4.21 6.97
C LEU A 103 4.12 -5.54 6.29
N LEU A 104 5.14 -5.52 5.41
CA LEU A 104 5.55 -6.69 4.65
C LEU A 104 5.97 -7.85 5.54
N LYS A 105 6.69 -7.58 6.64
CA LYS A 105 7.05 -8.60 7.64
C LYS A 105 5.84 -9.34 8.20
N GLU A 106 4.75 -8.63 8.43
CA GLU A 106 3.54 -9.18 9.04
C GLU A 106 2.60 -9.85 8.01
N VAL A 107 2.64 -9.41 6.74
CA VAL A 107 1.70 -9.89 5.71
C VAL A 107 2.33 -10.86 4.71
N ILE A 108 3.63 -11.14 4.78
CA ILE A 108 4.34 -11.97 3.79
C ILE A 108 3.73 -13.38 3.63
N TRP A 109 3.07 -13.89 4.66
CA TRP A 109 2.38 -15.18 4.64
C TRP A 109 0.85 -15.07 4.50
N ASP A 110 0.33 -13.85 4.36
CA ASP A 110 -1.10 -13.57 4.27
C ASP A 110 -1.54 -13.42 2.81
N LEU A 111 -1.87 -14.54 2.17
CA LEU A 111 -2.30 -14.55 0.76
C LEU A 111 -3.58 -13.74 0.52
N ASP A 112 -4.46 -13.60 1.52
CA ASP A 112 -5.68 -12.82 1.38
C ASP A 112 -5.39 -11.33 1.32
N TYR A 113 -4.33 -10.86 1.98
CA TYR A 113 -3.84 -9.49 1.83
C TYR A 113 -3.44 -9.19 0.39
N TYR A 114 -2.64 -10.07 -0.22
CA TYR A 114 -2.20 -9.91 -1.62
C TYR A 114 -3.38 -9.94 -2.58
N ARG A 115 -4.32 -10.88 -2.43
CA ARG A 115 -5.54 -10.95 -3.25
C ARG A 115 -6.40 -9.69 -3.16
N THR A 116 -6.51 -9.10 -1.97
CA THR A 116 -7.26 -7.86 -1.77
C THR A 116 -6.59 -6.69 -2.49
N PHE A 117 -5.26 -6.62 -2.44
CA PHE A 117 -4.49 -5.62 -3.19
C PHE A 117 -4.66 -5.81 -4.70
N ASP A 118 -4.53 -7.05 -5.20
CA ASP A 118 -4.73 -7.39 -6.60
C ASP A 118 -6.11 -6.94 -7.08
N GLN A 119 -7.17 -7.29 -6.33
CA GLN A 119 -8.53 -6.91 -6.69
C GLN A 119 -8.73 -5.39 -6.74
N ALA A 120 -8.17 -4.65 -5.79
CA ALA A 120 -8.26 -3.20 -5.77
C ALA A 120 -7.55 -2.58 -6.99
N LEU A 121 -6.38 -3.10 -7.36
CA LEU A 121 -5.64 -2.65 -8.54
C LEU A 121 -6.38 -2.98 -9.84
N PHE A 122 -6.91 -4.20 -9.98
CA PHE A 122 -7.68 -4.64 -11.15
C PHE A 122 -8.97 -3.87 -11.38
N GLN A 123 -9.69 -3.52 -10.31
CA GLN A 123 -10.90 -2.71 -10.44
C GLN A 123 -10.61 -1.29 -10.92
N THR A 124 -9.36 -0.86 -10.77
CA THR A 124 -8.92 0.49 -11.09
C THR A 124 -8.49 0.62 -12.54
N ILE A 125 -8.02 -0.48 -13.17
CA ILE A 125 -7.48 -0.48 -14.53
C ILE A 125 -8.28 -1.45 -15.40
N TYR A 126 -8.89 -0.93 -16.49
CA TYR A 126 -9.46 -1.81 -17.51
C TYR A 126 -8.33 -2.37 -18.38
N VAL A 127 -8.00 -3.63 -18.20
CA VAL A 127 -7.00 -4.35 -19.02
C VAL A 127 -7.70 -5.32 -19.98
N ASP A 128 -7.17 -5.47 -21.19
CA ASP A 128 -7.66 -6.48 -22.12
C ASP A 128 -7.31 -7.92 -21.67
N ALA A 129 -7.91 -8.91 -22.33
CA ALA A 129 -7.73 -10.31 -21.95
C ALA A 129 -6.26 -10.76 -22.00
N SER A 130 -5.45 -10.23 -22.93
CA SER A 130 -4.05 -10.64 -23.09
C SER A 130 -3.18 -10.20 -21.92
N ILE A 131 -3.44 -9.02 -21.38
CA ILE A 131 -2.77 -8.50 -20.18
C ILE A 131 -3.32 -9.18 -18.92
N SER A 132 -4.64 -9.43 -18.87
CA SER A 132 -5.27 -10.09 -17.74
C SER A 132 -4.67 -11.50 -17.48
N GLU A 133 -4.37 -12.26 -18.52
CA GLU A 133 -3.70 -13.58 -18.39
C GLU A 133 -2.26 -13.48 -17.84
N LYS A 134 -1.56 -12.38 -18.12
CA LYS A 134 -0.18 -12.12 -17.67
C LYS A 134 -0.12 -11.49 -16.25
N MET A 135 -1.24 -11.04 -15.75
CA MET A 135 -1.31 -10.27 -14.50
C MET A 135 -0.75 -11.02 -13.28
N PRO A 136 -0.99 -12.32 -13.06
CA PRO A 136 -0.37 -13.03 -11.94
C PRO A 136 1.15 -12.93 -11.97
N LEU A 137 1.79 -13.05 -13.13
CA LEU A 137 3.24 -12.90 -13.27
C LEU A 137 3.73 -11.48 -13.02
N ILE A 138 2.94 -10.48 -13.43
CA ILE A 138 3.23 -9.07 -13.16
C ILE A 138 3.17 -8.82 -11.65
N MET A 139 2.16 -9.34 -10.96
CA MET A 139 1.99 -9.16 -9.51
C MET A 139 3.06 -9.89 -8.71
N ASP A 140 3.42 -11.12 -9.09
CA ASP A 140 4.54 -11.83 -8.48
C ASP A 140 5.85 -11.03 -8.63
N SER A 141 6.09 -10.50 -9.83
CA SER A 141 7.26 -9.66 -10.11
C SER A 141 7.23 -8.36 -9.29
N TYR A 142 6.06 -7.73 -9.17
CA TYR A 142 5.84 -6.52 -8.38
C TYR A 142 6.20 -6.75 -6.92
N PHE A 143 5.57 -7.74 -6.25
CA PHE A 143 5.79 -7.97 -4.83
C PHE A 143 7.20 -8.47 -4.53
N MET A 144 7.73 -9.40 -5.31
CA MET A 144 9.07 -9.93 -5.07
C MET A 144 10.16 -8.89 -5.29
N THR A 145 10.03 -8.02 -6.30
CA THR A 145 10.98 -6.93 -6.50
C THR A 145 10.89 -5.91 -5.36
N LEU A 146 9.67 -5.56 -4.93
CA LEU A 146 9.45 -4.66 -3.80
C LEU A 146 10.11 -5.20 -2.52
N ILE A 147 9.85 -6.47 -2.17
CA ILE A 147 10.41 -7.13 -0.99
C ILE A 147 11.94 -7.18 -1.06
N ASN A 148 12.50 -7.60 -2.21
CA ASN A 148 13.94 -7.70 -2.39
C ASN A 148 14.65 -6.36 -2.15
N HIS A 149 14.15 -5.29 -2.76
CA HIS A 149 14.78 -3.98 -2.64
C HIS A 149 14.55 -3.32 -1.28
N LEU A 150 13.35 -3.43 -0.70
CA LEU A 150 13.10 -2.95 0.65
C LEU A 150 13.88 -3.71 1.73
N SER A 151 14.32 -4.95 1.45
CA SER A 151 15.14 -5.74 2.37
C SER A 151 16.61 -5.32 2.40
N GLN A 152 17.06 -4.54 1.43
CA GLN A 152 18.45 -4.07 1.38
C GLN A 152 18.74 -3.06 2.50
N PRO A 153 19.97 -2.98 3.00
CA PRO A 153 20.37 -1.97 4.01
C PRO A 153 20.07 -0.54 3.53
N GLU A 154 20.33 -0.27 2.25
CA GLU A 154 20.09 1.01 1.58
C GLU A 154 19.12 0.78 0.41
N PRO A 155 17.79 0.87 0.64
CA PRO A 155 16.80 0.66 -0.40
C PRO A 155 16.89 1.75 -1.49
N SER A 156 16.89 1.32 -2.76
CA SER A 156 16.93 2.23 -3.91
C SER A 156 15.68 2.07 -4.74
N LEU A 157 14.86 3.13 -4.81
CA LEU A 157 13.69 3.22 -5.66
C LEU A 157 14.04 3.05 -7.14
N GLU A 158 15.11 3.73 -7.60
CA GLU A 158 15.54 3.71 -8.99
C GLU A 158 15.95 2.28 -9.42
N ALA A 159 16.74 1.58 -8.61
CA ALA A 159 17.13 0.20 -8.88
C ALA A 159 15.92 -0.75 -8.89
N ALA A 160 14.99 -0.57 -7.95
CA ALA A 160 13.78 -1.38 -7.88
C ALA A 160 12.88 -1.19 -9.11
N LEU A 161 12.65 0.06 -9.53
CA LEU A 161 11.86 0.36 -10.73
C LEU A 161 12.55 -0.12 -12.01
N SER A 162 13.86 0.00 -12.12
CA SER A 162 14.63 -0.50 -13.27
C SER A 162 14.50 -2.01 -13.40
N GLU A 163 14.64 -2.76 -12.29
CA GLU A 163 14.48 -4.22 -12.29
C GLU A 163 13.04 -4.61 -12.64
N LEU A 164 12.03 -4.00 -12.01
CA LEU A 164 10.63 -4.32 -12.26
C LEU A 164 10.24 -4.02 -13.70
N ASN A 165 10.61 -2.87 -14.25
CA ASN A 165 10.34 -2.52 -15.64
C ASN A 165 10.97 -3.50 -16.62
N SER A 166 12.16 -4.02 -16.33
CA SER A 166 12.81 -5.06 -17.15
C SER A 166 12.00 -6.37 -17.14
N LYS A 167 11.50 -6.80 -15.96
CA LYS A 167 10.64 -7.99 -15.83
C LYS A 167 9.32 -7.82 -16.56
N ILE A 168 8.64 -6.68 -16.38
CA ILE A 168 7.35 -6.38 -17.04
C ILE A 168 7.52 -6.40 -18.57
N ARG A 169 8.58 -5.81 -19.11
CA ARG A 169 8.85 -5.86 -20.56
C ARG A 169 8.97 -7.29 -21.09
N VAL A 170 9.63 -8.18 -20.36
CA VAL A 170 9.74 -9.60 -20.75
C VAL A 170 8.38 -10.30 -20.70
N ILE A 171 7.56 -10.00 -19.70
CA ILE A 171 6.22 -10.59 -19.54
C ILE A 171 5.28 -10.10 -20.64
N LEU A 172 5.37 -8.83 -21.04
CA LEU A 172 4.50 -8.22 -22.05
C LEU A 172 4.94 -8.46 -23.49
N ALA A 173 6.18 -8.91 -23.73
CA ALA A 173 6.66 -9.29 -25.05
C ALA A 173 5.95 -10.56 -25.55
#